data_34d183b7c8ada33951bf8b7e8c407972
#
_entry.id   34d183b7c8ada33951bf8b7e8c407972
#
_cell.length_a   1.000
_cell.length_b   1.000
_cell.length_c   1.000
_cell.angle_alpha   90.00
_cell.angle_beta   90.00
_cell.angle_gamma   90.00
#
_symmetry.space_group_name_H-M   'P 1'
#
loop_
_entity.id
_entity.type
_entity.pdbx_description
1 polymer ?
#
loop_
_entity_poly.entity_id
_entity_poly.type
_entity_poly.pdbx_seq_one_letter_code
_entity_poly.pdbx_strand_id
1 'polypeptide(L)'
;MFFPAGIVKFLRAIGFKGLSNGVMRILTDQLNSHIQKVAKNSDIPIHWWPSEGGGTDGAKSKFVEQKYARAFTGKGNHVFCILTDKEPVRTFACRQLTSKAGKPYERVYNCRKPVKQYYIYVHDALLGGLCYLKISSYLPFHAEFYFNGHNAIQLQLDKQGLKYRLKENAFVEIDDPEALQKAARSLDGRAVLNRINYWMNIFFKFDKGKYSTRSKFLEHNWYLSQIEISSNIVFRSARFCTSLFERLLDKFHRLGLPETIAQIFNRRLHRRSTSKTFWRLYDNNACIKHWFRGNSIKQYNKTGYYIRTETTINNPKSLGLQKPVLFLQAYLWEGVACNDRFLECCADVDIASISDGEGERFTKPVSDHLGRNITPPDFRKDRQIALAKELLKPKYHAYGFRTVDLLNNLPQYFRNPAQIRYEMNKLRVRGIVEKKKDKSFYMVTDMGWKWLWLSICSEGHFKKPMISRCTKDQPFHNAEQPSKIEAAYSLLDHGLSLITQELAMIS
;
A
#
# COMPACT_ATOMS: atom_id res chain seq x y z
N MET A 1 28.61 -18.71 4.45
CA MET A 1 29.60 -18.58 3.35
C MET A 1 29.71 -17.14 2.77
N PHE A 2 29.40 -16.10 3.53
CA PHE A 2 29.36 -14.72 2.98
C PHE A 2 30.70 -13.96 3.04
N PHE A 3 31.73 -14.55 3.63
CA PHE A 3 33.06 -13.93 3.71
C PHE A 3 34.17 -14.92 3.28
N PRO A 4 35.34 -14.42 2.87
CA PRO A 4 36.46 -15.24 2.43
C PRO A 4 36.84 -16.36 3.42
N ALA A 5 36.92 -16.05 4.72
CA ALA A 5 37.20 -17.04 5.75
C ALA A 5 36.15 -18.17 5.82
N GLY A 6 34.85 -17.85 5.60
CA GLY A 6 33.79 -18.85 5.54
C GLY A 6 33.91 -19.78 4.33
N ILE A 7 34.32 -19.27 3.18
CA ILE A 7 34.60 -20.09 1.97
C ILE A 7 35.79 -21.01 2.21
N VAL A 8 36.87 -20.47 2.77
CA VAL A 8 38.05 -21.28 3.13
C VAL A 8 37.68 -22.44 4.08
N LYS A 9 36.91 -22.11 5.13
CA LYS A 9 36.43 -23.11 6.09
C LYS A 9 35.56 -24.17 5.41
N PHE A 10 34.65 -23.75 4.55
CA PHE A 10 33.77 -24.63 3.77
C PHE A 10 34.59 -25.59 2.89
N LEU A 11 35.48 -25.06 2.02
CA LEU A 11 36.26 -25.84 1.06
C LEU A 11 37.18 -26.85 1.79
N ARG A 12 37.81 -26.43 2.89
CA ARG A 12 38.60 -27.35 3.73
C ARG A 12 37.77 -28.43 4.39
N ALA A 13 36.58 -28.08 4.86
CA ALA A 13 35.67 -29.01 5.49
C ALA A 13 35.16 -30.10 4.55
N ILE A 14 35.00 -29.78 3.25
CA ILE A 14 34.63 -30.78 2.24
C ILE A 14 35.84 -31.49 1.60
N GLY A 15 37.07 -31.30 2.14
CA GLY A 15 38.23 -32.10 1.83
C GLY A 15 39.31 -31.46 0.93
N PHE A 16 39.15 -30.21 0.50
CA PHE A 16 40.20 -29.53 -0.28
C PHE A 16 41.32 -29.01 0.64
N LYS A 17 42.52 -29.51 0.45
CA LYS A 17 43.71 -29.12 1.25
C LYS A 17 44.32 -27.83 0.71
N GLY A 18 44.44 -27.66 -0.62
CA GLY A 18 44.91 -26.47 -1.29
C GLY A 18 43.75 -25.70 -1.93
N LEU A 19 43.86 -24.40 -2.00
CA LEU A 19 42.82 -23.52 -2.57
C LEU A 19 43.29 -22.83 -3.81
N SER A 20 42.48 -22.88 -4.85
CA SER A 20 42.75 -22.19 -6.13
C SER A 20 41.44 -21.87 -6.85
N ASN A 21 41.49 -21.04 -7.87
CA ASN A 21 40.35 -20.82 -8.75
C ASN A 21 39.91 -22.11 -9.47
N GLY A 22 40.82 -23.04 -9.71
CA GLY A 22 40.54 -24.39 -10.26
C GLY A 22 39.65 -25.22 -9.30
N VAL A 23 40.00 -25.24 -8.02
CA VAL A 23 39.18 -25.90 -6.98
C VAL A 23 37.74 -25.32 -6.93
N MET A 24 37.60 -24.00 -6.98
CA MET A 24 36.29 -23.37 -7.03
C MET A 24 35.51 -23.76 -8.29
N ARG A 25 36.19 -23.97 -9.42
CA ARG A 25 35.58 -24.40 -10.67
C ARG A 25 35.09 -25.83 -10.65
N ILE A 26 35.73 -26.75 -9.93
CA ILE A 26 35.30 -28.16 -9.81
C ILE A 26 33.85 -28.25 -9.35
N LEU A 27 33.50 -27.52 -8.29
CA LEU A 27 32.11 -27.50 -7.78
C LEU A 27 31.13 -26.85 -8.75
N THR A 28 31.59 -25.83 -9.47
CA THR A 28 30.82 -25.19 -10.54
C THR A 28 30.52 -26.18 -11.68
N ASP A 29 31.51 -26.94 -12.12
CA ASP A 29 31.35 -27.89 -13.20
C ASP A 29 30.46 -29.07 -12.80
N GLN A 30 30.55 -29.52 -11.54
CA GLN A 30 29.62 -30.53 -10.99
C GLN A 30 28.17 -30.07 -11.00
N LEU A 31 27.92 -28.83 -10.56
CA LEU A 31 26.56 -28.26 -10.57
C LEU A 31 26.04 -28.10 -11.98
N ASN A 32 26.85 -27.54 -12.88
CA ASN A 32 26.49 -27.38 -14.30
C ASN A 32 26.15 -28.73 -14.95
N SER A 33 26.98 -29.75 -14.75
CA SER A 33 26.75 -31.10 -15.27
C SER A 33 25.52 -31.75 -14.70
N HIS A 34 25.25 -31.55 -13.40
CA HIS A 34 24.03 -32.05 -12.76
C HIS A 34 22.77 -31.42 -13.35
N ILE A 35 22.72 -30.07 -13.49
CA ILE A 35 21.54 -29.37 -14.05
C ILE A 35 21.32 -29.82 -15.50
N GLN A 36 22.36 -29.93 -16.30
CA GLN A 36 22.28 -30.41 -17.71
C GLN A 36 21.75 -31.84 -17.77
N LYS A 37 22.22 -32.73 -16.87
CA LYS A 37 21.74 -34.11 -16.77
C LYS A 37 20.26 -34.18 -16.42
N VAL A 38 19.83 -33.40 -15.43
CA VAL A 38 18.40 -33.32 -15.05
C VAL A 38 17.57 -32.84 -16.23
N ALA A 39 18.01 -31.78 -16.91
CA ALA A 39 17.30 -31.23 -18.05
C ALA A 39 17.16 -32.24 -19.21
N LYS A 40 18.26 -32.92 -19.53
CA LYS A 40 18.27 -33.96 -20.59
C LYS A 40 17.38 -35.15 -20.24
N ASN A 41 17.41 -35.63 -18.99
CA ASN A 41 16.65 -36.80 -18.57
C ASN A 41 15.12 -36.52 -18.47
N SER A 42 14.73 -35.27 -18.33
CA SER A 42 13.31 -34.85 -18.18
C SER A 42 12.83 -34.02 -19.36
N ASP A 43 13.58 -33.98 -20.45
CA ASP A 43 13.29 -33.22 -21.68
C ASP A 43 12.93 -31.75 -21.42
N ILE A 44 13.70 -31.12 -20.49
CA ILE A 44 13.48 -29.72 -20.10
C ILE A 44 14.30 -28.81 -21.04
N PRO A 45 13.68 -27.87 -21.77
CA PRO A 45 14.39 -26.96 -22.65
C PRO A 45 15.25 -25.97 -21.85
N ILE A 46 16.48 -25.75 -22.34
CA ILE A 46 17.42 -24.77 -21.79
C ILE A 46 17.60 -23.66 -22.82
N HIS A 47 17.29 -22.43 -22.44
CA HIS A 47 17.45 -21.25 -23.30
C HIS A 47 18.58 -20.34 -22.80
N TRP A 48 19.28 -19.72 -23.71
CA TRP A 48 20.19 -18.63 -23.41
C TRP A 48 19.43 -17.30 -23.48
N TRP A 49 19.18 -16.67 -22.32
CA TRP A 49 18.30 -15.52 -22.21
C TRP A 49 18.66 -14.32 -23.11
N PRO A 50 19.94 -13.92 -23.27
CA PRO A 50 20.30 -12.86 -24.22
C PRO A 50 19.83 -13.11 -25.64
N SER A 51 19.72 -14.36 -26.06
CA SER A 51 19.25 -14.75 -27.41
C SER A 51 17.72 -14.75 -27.53
N GLU A 52 17.01 -14.78 -26.41
CA GLU A 52 15.53 -14.74 -26.33
C GLU A 52 14.98 -13.31 -26.12
N GLY A 53 15.83 -12.28 -26.28
CA GLY A 53 15.45 -10.86 -26.16
C GLY A 53 16.09 -10.11 -25.01
N GLY A 54 16.68 -10.79 -24.03
CA GLY A 54 17.35 -10.18 -22.89
C GLY A 54 16.38 -9.45 -21.93
N GLY A 55 16.92 -8.70 -20.97
CA GLY A 55 16.16 -7.86 -20.07
C GLY A 55 16.07 -8.35 -18.64
N THR A 56 15.14 -7.78 -17.86
CA THR A 56 15.00 -7.99 -16.43
C THR A 56 14.38 -9.34 -16.06
N ASP A 57 14.41 -9.70 -14.77
CA ASP A 57 13.76 -10.91 -14.25
C ASP A 57 12.24 -10.91 -14.51
N GLY A 58 11.62 -9.73 -14.52
CA GLY A 58 10.21 -9.59 -14.92
C GLY A 58 9.95 -9.93 -16.38
N ALA A 59 10.89 -9.58 -17.29
CA ALA A 59 10.81 -9.95 -18.69
C ALA A 59 10.97 -11.47 -18.88
N LYS A 60 11.88 -12.12 -18.13
CA LYS A 60 12.05 -13.59 -18.11
C LYS A 60 10.74 -14.28 -17.70
N SER A 61 10.12 -13.83 -16.63
CA SER A 61 8.85 -14.40 -16.14
C SER A 61 7.72 -14.23 -17.15
N LYS A 62 7.61 -13.07 -17.78
CA LYS A 62 6.62 -12.78 -18.83
C LYS A 62 6.80 -13.67 -20.07
N PHE A 63 8.04 -13.87 -20.50
CA PHE A 63 8.37 -14.78 -21.60
C PHE A 63 7.89 -16.21 -21.29
N VAL A 64 8.22 -16.73 -20.09
CA VAL A 64 7.84 -18.10 -19.73
C VAL A 64 6.32 -18.21 -19.57
N GLU A 65 5.68 -17.21 -18.99
CA GLU A 65 4.23 -17.15 -18.88
C GLU A 65 3.55 -17.26 -20.26
N GLN A 66 4.01 -16.47 -21.23
CA GLN A 66 3.44 -16.44 -22.57
C GLN A 66 3.74 -17.70 -23.36
N LYS A 67 4.96 -18.22 -23.31
CA LYS A 67 5.41 -19.33 -24.15
C LYS A 67 5.01 -20.70 -23.60
N TYR A 68 4.90 -20.85 -22.27
CA TYR A 68 4.71 -22.15 -21.62
C TYR A 68 3.51 -22.18 -20.66
N ALA A 69 3.44 -21.24 -19.71
CA ALA A 69 2.51 -21.37 -18.59
C ALA A 69 1.05 -21.15 -18.96
N ARG A 70 0.75 -20.29 -19.94
CA ARG A 70 -0.63 -20.04 -20.41
C ARG A 70 -1.29 -21.24 -21.05
N ALA A 71 -0.53 -22.07 -21.72
CA ALA A 71 -1.05 -23.30 -22.37
C ALA A 71 -1.08 -24.50 -21.42
N PHE A 72 -0.53 -24.36 -20.22
CA PHE A 72 -0.44 -25.46 -19.27
C PHE A 72 -1.75 -25.64 -18.50
N THR A 73 -2.38 -26.78 -18.69
CA THR A 73 -3.64 -27.17 -18.01
C THR A 73 -3.45 -28.18 -16.88
N GLY A 74 -2.20 -28.65 -16.69
CA GLY A 74 -1.87 -29.64 -15.69
C GLY A 74 -1.98 -29.10 -14.25
N LYS A 75 -2.39 -29.95 -13.32
CA LYS A 75 -2.48 -29.60 -11.88
C LYS A 75 -1.26 -30.07 -11.07
N GLY A 76 -0.37 -30.84 -11.70
CA GLY A 76 0.82 -31.41 -11.04
C GLY A 76 2.03 -30.48 -11.03
N ASN A 77 3.09 -30.93 -10.36
CA ASN A 77 4.39 -30.29 -10.46
C ASN A 77 4.97 -30.45 -11.88
N HIS A 78 5.44 -29.37 -12.48
CA HIS A 78 6.00 -29.41 -13.81
C HIS A 78 7.15 -28.41 -13.94
N VAL A 79 8.17 -28.73 -14.74
CA VAL A 79 9.26 -27.81 -15.08
C VAL A 79 9.08 -27.33 -16.50
N PHE A 80 8.85 -26.05 -16.68
CA PHE A 80 8.61 -25.47 -18.01
C PHE A 80 9.86 -25.34 -18.84
N CYS A 81 10.88 -24.71 -18.27
CA CYS A 81 12.17 -24.48 -18.94
C CYS A 81 13.22 -23.99 -17.94
N ILE A 82 14.45 -23.94 -18.41
CA ILE A 82 15.58 -23.32 -17.70
C ILE A 82 16.10 -22.17 -18.58
N LEU A 83 16.04 -20.94 -18.07
CA LEU A 83 16.72 -19.81 -18.70
C LEU A 83 18.10 -19.65 -18.08
N THR A 84 19.09 -19.38 -18.92
CA THR A 84 20.45 -19.14 -18.47
C THR A 84 20.91 -17.75 -18.87
N ASP A 85 21.60 -17.06 -17.94
CA ASP A 85 22.08 -15.71 -18.13
C ASP A 85 23.45 -15.54 -17.47
N LYS A 86 24.24 -14.53 -17.83
CA LYS A 86 25.47 -14.14 -17.15
C LYS A 86 25.26 -12.81 -16.43
N GLU A 87 25.29 -12.86 -15.11
CA GLU A 87 25.09 -11.67 -14.28
C GLU A 87 26.33 -11.36 -13.44
N PRO A 88 26.67 -10.05 -13.28
CA PRO A 88 27.77 -9.63 -12.44
C PRO A 88 27.37 -9.77 -10.95
N VAL A 89 27.84 -10.82 -10.29
CA VAL A 89 27.54 -11.11 -8.89
C VAL A 89 28.76 -10.97 -7.99
N ARG A 90 28.52 -10.74 -6.70
CA ARG A 90 29.56 -10.83 -5.65
C ARG A 90 29.92 -12.28 -5.44
N THR A 91 31.18 -12.59 -5.56
CA THR A 91 31.73 -13.93 -5.47
C THR A 91 33.14 -13.89 -4.90
N PHE A 92 33.88 -14.98 -5.04
CA PHE A 92 35.23 -15.14 -4.50
C PHE A 92 36.20 -15.52 -5.59
N ALA A 93 37.45 -15.10 -5.39
CA ALA A 93 38.59 -15.56 -6.18
C ALA A 93 39.73 -15.91 -5.23
N CYS A 94 40.70 -16.70 -5.73
CA CYS A 94 41.87 -17.10 -4.99
C CYS A 94 43.14 -16.62 -5.69
N ARG A 95 44.10 -16.12 -4.92
CA ARG A 95 45.45 -15.79 -5.38
C ARG A 95 46.45 -16.58 -4.58
N GLN A 96 47.48 -17.05 -5.25
CA GLN A 96 48.70 -17.57 -4.64
C GLN A 96 49.59 -16.36 -4.32
N LEU A 97 50.06 -16.28 -3.09
CA LEU A 97 50.93 -15.22 -2.60
C LEU A 97 52.08 -15.86 -1.86
N THR A 98 53.18 -15.11 -1.77
CA THR A 98 54.35 -15.51 -1.00
C THR A 98 54.46 -14.64 0.25
N SER A 99 54.63 -15.23 1.39
CA SER A 99 54.86 -14.53 2.67
C SER A 99 56.22 -13.86 2.69
N LYS A 100 56.43 -12.91 3.60
CA LYS A 100 57.75 -12.27 3.82
C LYS A 100 58.87 -13.30 4.15
N ALA A 101 58.51 -14.46 4.69
CA ALA A 101 59.42 -15.58 4.96
C ALA A 101 59.57 -16.58 3.76
N GLY A 102 59.19 -16.20 2.58
CA GLY A 102 59.31 -17.03 1.36
C GLY A 102 58.31 -18.19 1.25
N LYS A 103 57.38 -18.35 2.22
CA LYS A 103 56.42 -19.46 2.19
C LYS A 103 55.19 -19.11 1.35
N PRO A 104 54.78 -19.99 0.40
CA PRO A 104 53.54 -19.78 -0.38
C PRO A 104 52.29 -19.94 0.51
N TYR A 105 51.31 -19.10 0.29
CA TYR A 105 50.00 -19.18 0.91
C TYR A 105 48.90 -18.74 -0.04
N GLU A 106 47.68 -19.24 0.19
CA GLU A 106 46.52 -18.92 -0.60
C GLU A 106 45.67 -17.85 0.11
N ARG A 107 45.27 -16.85 -0.66
CA ARG A 107 44.37 -15.80 -0.20
C ARG A 107 43.08 -15.80 -1.00
N VAL A 108 41.98 -16.15 -0.36
CA VAL A 108 40.62 -15.98 -0.89
C VAL A 108 40.16 -14.57 -0.62
N TYR A 109 39.60 -13.89 -1.60
CA TYR A 109 39.12 -12.52 -1.50
C TYR A 109 37.79 -12.34 -2.24
N ASN A 110 37.02 -11.31 -1.86
CA ASN A 110 35.80 -10.94 -2.54
C ASN A 110 36.11 -10.31 -3.89
N CYS A 111 35.35 -10.69 -4.90
CA CYS A 111 35.39 -10.06 -6.21
C CYS A 111 33.97 -9.95 -6.79
N ARG A 112 33.83 -9.20 -7.87
CA ARG A 112 32.62 -9.16 -8.69
C ARG A 112 32.97 -9.61 -10.08
N LYS A 113 32.29 -10.63 -10.58
CA LYS A 113 32.50 -11.14 -11.94
C LYS A 113 31.21 -11.67 -12.54
N PRO A 114 31.10 -11.72 -13.88
CA PRO A 114 29.97 -12.37 -14.54
C PRO A 114 29.95 -13.87 -14.18
N VAL A 115 28.82 -14.34 -13.68
CA VAL A 115 28.60 -15.76 -13.32
C VAL A 115 27.34 -16.22 -14.01
N LYS A 116 27.35 -17.44 -14.54
CA LYS A 116 26.18 -18.07 -15.12
C LYS A 116 25.12 -18.28 -14.02
N GLN A 117 23.92 -17.80 -14.27
CA GLN A 117 22.74 -18.01 -13.46
C GLN A 117 21.80 -18.99 -14.16
N TYR A 118 21.16 -19.84 -13.40
CA TYR A 118 20.09 -20.72 -13.85
C TYR A 118 18.77 -20.22 -13.27
N TYR A 119 17.81 -19.91 -14.11
CA TYR A 119 16.42 -19.59 -13.75
C TYR A 119 15.55 -20.76 -14.15
N ILE A 120 15.19 -21.58 -13.19
CA ILE A 120 14.44 -22.82 -13.39
C ILE A 120 12.97 -22.49 -13.12
N TYR A 121 12.18 -22.40 -14.17
CA TYR A 121 10.77 -22.06 -14.09
C TYR A 121 9.92 -23.33 -13.95
N VAL A 122 9.06 -23.32 -12.93
CA VAL A 122 8.26 -24.47 -12.54
C VAL A 122 6.81 -24.09 -12.29
N HIS A 123 5.91 -25.04 -12.51
CA HIS A 123 4.57 -25.04 -11.91
C HIS A 123 4.63 -25.84 -10.62
N ASP A 124 4.30 -25.19 -9.51
CA ASP A 124 4.21 -25.86 -8.20
C ASP A 124 2.74 -26.10 -7.83
N ALA A 125 2.36 -27.36 -7.69
CA ALA A 125 0.98 -27.74 -7.43
C ALA A 125 0.45 -27.30 -6.06
N LEU A 126 1.32 -27.04 -5.08
CA LEU A 126 0.94 -26.64 -3.73
C LEU A 126 1.02 -25.11 -3.54
N LEU A 127 1.84 -24.42 -4.32
CA LEU A 127 1.89 -22.96 -4.38
C LEU A 127 0.96 -22.37 -5.44
N GLY A 128 0.31 -23.23 -6.22
CA GLY A 128 -0.80 -22.87 -7.11
C GLY A 128 -0.40 -22.26 -8.45
N GLY A 129 0.88 -22.34 -8.88
CA GLY A 129 1.22 -21.78 -10.17
C GLY A 129 2.70 -21.60 -10.46
N LEU A 130 3.00 -20.61 -11.31
CA LEU A 130 4.33 -20.31 -11.79
C LEU A 130 5.25 -19.80 -10.67
N CYS A 131 6.35 -20.54 -10.47
CA CYS A 131 7.44 -20.18 -9.57
C CYS A 131 8.77 -20.24 -10.34
N TYR A 132 9.84 -19.68 -9.77
CA TYR A 132 11.17 -19.97 -10.27
C TYR A 132 12.20 -20.13 -9.15
N LEU A 133 13.15 -20.99 -9.39
CA LEU A 133 14.36 -21.18 -8.60
C LEU A 133 15.54 -20.60 -9.37
N LYS A 134 16.15 -19.56 -8.86
CA LYS A 134 17.40 -18.98 -9.41
C LYS A 134 18.59 -19.57 -8.66
N ILE A 135 19.58 -20.10 -9.38
CA ILE A 135 20.79 -20.66 -8.80
C ILE A 135 22.01 -20.04 -9.49
N SER A 136 22.90 -19.46 -8.70
CA SER A 136 24.21 -19.04 -9.15
C SER A 136 25.13 -20.27 -9.31
N SER A 137 25.72 -20.43 -10.49
CA SER A 137 26.57 -21.60 -10.78
C SER A 137 27.92 -21.60 -10.08
N TYR A 138 28.29 -20.54 -9.39
CA TYR A 138 29.57 -20.36 -8.75
C TYR A 138 29.45 -19.99 -7.28
N LEU A 139 30.47 -20.31 -6.48
CA LEU A 139 30.51 -19.97 -5.04
C LEU A 139 30.17 -18.50 -4.78
N PRO A 140 29.31 -18.22 -3.79
CA PRO A 140 28.82 -19.10 -2.72
C PRO A 140 27.55 -19.91 -3.09
N PHE A 141 27.22 -20.09 -4.36
CA PHE A 141 26.01 -20.77 -4.85
C PHE A 141 24.73 -20.11 -4.31
N HIS A 142 24.65 -18.79 -4.47
CA HIS A 142 23.46 -18.07 -4.04
C HIS A 142 22.23 -18.62 -4.77
N ALA A 143 21.20 -18.96 -4.01
CA ALA A 143 19.93 -19.42 -4.56
C ALA A 143 18.80 -18.53 -4.07
N GLU A 144 17.85 -18.25 -4.95
CA GLU A 144 16.62 -17.49 -4.69
C GLU A 144 15.43 -18.29 -5.19
N PHE A 145 14.35 -18.31 -4.41
CA PHE A 145 13.10 -18.91 -4.83
C PHE A 145 12.00 -17.83 -4.82
N TYR A 146 11.33 -17.69 -5.93
CA TYR A 146 10.23 -16.77 -6.10
C TYR A 146 8.92 -17.52 -6.35
N PHE A 147 7.87 -17.07 -5.67
CA PHE A 147 6.51 -17.50 -5.96
C PHE A 147 5.52 -16.35 -5.75
N ASN A 148 4.37 -16.42 -6.41
CA ASN A 148 3.29 -15.47 -6.23
C ASN A 148 2.29 -15.99 -5.20
N GLY A 149 2.20 -15.35 -4.04
CA GLY A 149 1.27 -15.73 -2.97
C GLY A 149 -0.20 -15.70 -3.39
N HIS A 150 -0.58 -14.86 -4.36
CA HIS A 150 -1.96 -14.85 -4.89
C HIS A 150 -2.38 -16.19 -5.49
N ASN A 151 -1.46 -16.90 -6.17
CA ASN A 151 -1.76 -18.21 -6.73
C ASN A 151 -2.09 -19.25 -5.64
N ALA A 152 -1.35 -19.21 -4.54
CA ALA A 152 -1.63 -20.10 -3.39
C ALA A 152 -2.98 -19.77 -2.73
N ILE A 153 -3.37 -18.50 -2.69
CA ILE A 153 -4.68 -18.06 -2.19
C ILE A 153 -5.79 -18.57 -3.13
N GLN A 154 -5.64 -18.36 -4.44
CA GLN A 154 -6.60 -18.88 -5.44
C GLN A 154 -6.82 -20.38 -5.28
N LEU A 155 -5.74 -21.16 -5.16
CA LEU A 155 -5.81 -22.60 -4.95
C LEU A 155 -6.62 -22.99 -3.70
N GLN A 156 -6.54 -22.19 -2.63
CA GLN A 156 -7.33 -22.43 -1.41
C GLN A 156 -8.81 -22.07 -1.60
N LEU A 157 -9.10 -20.97 -2.28
CA LEU A 157 -10.48 -20.55 -2.57
C LEU A 157 -11.16 -21.54 -3.52
N ASP A 158 -10.45 -22.01 -4.54
CA ASP A 158 -10.95 -23.03 -5.49
C ASP A 158 -11.30 -24.35 -4.77
N LYS A 159 -10.46 -24.78 -3.80
CA LYS A 159 -10.75 -25.97 -2.97
C LYS A 159 -11.98 -25.81 -2.09
N GLN A 160 -12.33 -24.58 -1.73
CA GLN A 160 -13.52 -24.25 -0.95
C GLN A 160 -14.76 -24.03 -1.85
N GLY A 161 -14.61 -24.07 -3.18
CA GLY A 161 -15.67 -23.82 -4.14
C GLY A 161 -16.16 -22.37 -4.19
N LEU A 162 -15.38 -21.43 -3.69
CA LEU A 162 -15.73 -20.01 -3.66
C LEU A 162 -15.54 -19.38 -5.03
N LYS A 163 -16.53 -18.60 -5.47
CA LYS A 163 -16.46 -17.85 -6.71
C LYS A 163 -15.79 -16.49 -6.48
N TYR A 164 -14.93 -16.12 -7.39
CA TYR A 164 -14.26 -14.82 -7.38
C TYR A 164 -13.95 -14.35 -8.80
N ARG A 165 -13.78 -13.06 -8.97
CA ARG A 165 -13.29 -12.45 -10.22
C ARG A 165 -11.98 -11.73 -9.97
N LEU A 166 -11.03 -12.02 -10.84
CA LEU A 166 -9.73 -11.37 -10.83
C LEU A 166 -9.70 -10.26 -11.89
N LYS A 167 -9.05 -9.16 -11.55
CA LYS A 167 -8.57 -8.18 -12.52
C LYS A 167 -7.07 -8.05 -12.30
N GLU A 168 -6.29 -8.59 -13.24
CA GLU A 168 -4.87 -8.83 -13.09
C GLU A 168 -4.59 -9.72 -11.84
N ASN A 169 -3.85 -9.22 -10.86
CA ASN A 169 -3.55 -9.92 -9.62
C ASN A 169 -4.34 -9.34 -8.41
N ALA A 170 -5.56 -8.88 -8.62
CA ALA A 170 -6.45 -8.42 -7.56
C ALA A 170 -7.77 -9.16 -7.59
N PHE A 171 -8.24 -9.60 -6.43
CA PHE A 171 -9.61 -10.07 -6.25
C PHE A 171 -10.52 -8.84 -6.24
N VAL A 172 -11.31 -8.64 -7.30
CA VAL A 172 -12.21 -7.48 -7.43
C VAL A 172 -13.64 -7.80 -7.04
N GLU A 173 -14.02 -9.06 -7.09
CA GLU A 173 -15.28 -9.60 -6.58
C GLU A 173 -15.01 -10.95 -5.93
N ILE A 174 -15.67 -11.25 -4.86
CA ILE A 174 -15.60 -12.53 -4.15
C ILE A 174 -16.86 -12.74 -3.33
N ASP A 175 -17.36 -13.99 -3.31
CA ASP A 175 -18.55 -14.37 -2.55
C ASP A 175 -18.34 -14.23 -1.04
N ASP A 176 -17.14 -14.54 -0.56
CA ASP A 176 -16.77 -14.45 0.86
C ASP A 176 -15.44 -13.71 1.06
N PRO A 177 -15.47 -12.41 1.38
CA PRO A 177 -14.27 -11.61 1.68
C PRO A 177 -13.51 -12.09 2.91
N GLU A 178 -14.19 -12.66 3.91
CA GLU A 178 -13.53 -13.16 5.13
C GLU A 178 -12.72 -14.42 4.84
N ALA A 179 -13.24 -15.32 4.00
CA ALA A 179 -12.50 -16.49 3.52
C ALA A 179 -11.24 -16.09 2.75
N LEU A 180 -11.30 -15.03 1.92
CA LEU A 180 -10.13 -14.46 1.26
C LEU A 180 -9.09 -13.97 2.27
N GLN A 181 -9.51 -13.21 3.28
CA GLN A 181 -8.63 -12.70 4.33
C GLN A 181 -7.97 -13.85 5.12
N LYS A 182 -8.75 -14.88 5.44
CA LYS A 182 -8.26 -16.09 6.11
C LYS A 182 -7.26 -16.84 5.25
N ALA A 183 -7.55 -17.06 3.97
CA ALA A 183 -6.65 -17.70 3.02
C ALA A 183 -5.32 -16.91 2.87
N ALA A 184 -5.39 -15.58 2.76
CA ALA A 184 -4.21 -14.73 2.66
C ALA A 184 -3.31 -14.81 3.91
N ARG A 185 -3.90 -14.97 5.10
CA ARG A 185 -3.17 -15.09 6.38
C ARG A 185 -2.70 -16.51 6.70
N SER A 186 -3.18 -17.53 6.00
CA SER A 186 -2.91 -18.93 6.30
C SER A 186 -1.65 -19.49 5.63
N LEU A 187 -0.91 -18.69 4.86
CA LEU A 187 0.29 -19.13 4.17
C LEU A 187 1.35 -19.58 5.19
N ASP A 188 1.60 -20.90 5.25
CA ASP A 188 2.51 -21.49 6.24
C ASP A 188 3.96 -21.50 5.76
N GLY A 189 4.86 -20.91 6.55
CA GLY A 189 6.28 -20.85 6.25
C GLY A 189 6.97 -22.23 6.20
N ARG A 190 6.49 -23.22 6.94
CA ARG A 190 7.01 -24.58 6.90
C ARG A 190 6.61 -25.29 5.60
N ALA A 191 5.37 -25.13 5.18
CA ALA A 191 4.89 -25.66 3.90
C ALA A 191 5.67 -25.05 2.74
N VAL A 192 5.86 -23.73 2.72
CA VAL A 192 6.68 -23.05 1.72
C VAL A 192 8.12 -23.54 1.73
N LEU A 193 8.73 -23.67 2.90
CA LEU A 193 10.10 -24.21 3.03
C LEU A 193 10.24 -25.63 2.48
N ASN A 194 9.26 -26.49 2.70
CA ASN A 194 9.23 -27.83 2.15
C ASN A 194 9.16 -27.83 0.62
N ARG A 195 8.41 -26.89 0.03
CA ARG A 195 8.34 -26.75 -1.45
C ARG A 195 9.66 -26.24 -2.03
N ILE A 196 10.27 -25.25 -1.38
CA ILE A 196 11.58 -24.74 -1.80
C ILE A 196 12.63 -25.86 -1.76
N ASN A 197 12.68 -26.63 -0.68
CA ASN A 197 13.61 -27.75 -0.53
C ASN A 197 13.34 -28.86 -1.54
N TYR A 198 12.07 -29.14 -1.86
CA TYR A 198 11.70 -30.10 -2.91
C TYR A 198 12.37 -29.75 -4.24
N TRP A 199 12.20 -28.49 -4.74
CA TRP A 199 12.79 -28.05 -5.98
C TRP A 199 14.31 -27.93 -5.91
N MET A 200 14.82 -27.45 -4.78
CA MET A 200 16.26 -27.35 -4.54
C MET A 200 16.94 -28.70 -4.59
N ASN A 201 16.36 -29.75 -4.03
CA ASN A 201 16.91 -31.11 -4.02
C ASN A 201 16.96 -31.74 -5.42
N ILE A 202 16.14 -31.29 -6.35
CA ILE A 202 16.19 -31.75 -7.76
C ILE A 202 17.38 -31.15 -8.47
N PHE A 203 17.60 -29.82 -8.35
CA PHE A 203 18.54 -29.09 -9.19
C PHE A 203 19.87 -28.74 -8.52
N PHE A 204 19.93 -28.77 -7.20
CA PHE A 204 21.15 -28.44 -6.44
C PHE A 204 21.73 -29.69 -5.78
N LYS A 205 22.59 -30.38 -6.52
CA LYS A 205 23.18 -31.62 -6.03
C LYS A 205 24.66 -31.66 -6.43
N PHE A 206 25.49 -32.09 -5.48
CA PHE A 206 26.90 -32.39 -5.70
C PHE A 206 27.14 -33.89 -5.51
N ASP A 207 28.18 -34.40 -6.16
CA ASP A 207 28.60 -35.78 -5.97
C ASP A 207 29.00 -36.00 -4.53
N LYS A 208 28.31 -36.96 -3.87
CA LYS A 208 28.51 -37.29 -2.46
C LYS A 208 29.75 -38.14 -2.22
N GLY A 209 30.38 -38.74 -3.24
CA GLY A 209 31.42 -39.74 -3.09
C GLY A 209 32.63 -39.33 -2.22
N LYS A 210 33.14 -38.11 -2.43
CA LYS A 210 34.27 -37.54 -1.65
C LYS A 210 33.85 -36.71 -0.43
N TYR A 211 32.56 -36.34 -0.30
CA TYR A 211 32.09 -35.32 0.66
C TYR A 211 31.04 -35.84 1.63
N SER A 212 30.69 -37.11 1.57
CA SER A 212 29.55 -37.73 2.29
C SER A 212 29.62 -37.67 3.82
N THR A 213 30.82 -37.64 4.39
CA THR A 213 31.04 -37.64 5.85
C THR A 213 30.84 -36.27 6.50
N ARG A 214 30.62 -35.20 5.71
CA ARG A 214 30.50 -33.83 6.23
C ARG A 214 29.29 -33.09 5.67
N SER A 215 28.18 -33.79 5.57
CA SER A 215 26.89 -33.27 5.00
C SER A 215 26.41 -31.96 5.62
N LYS A 216 26.70 -31.69 6.89
CA LYS A 216 26.33 -30.46 7.60
C LYS A 216 26.80 -29.16 6.90
N PHE A 217 27.88 -29.21 6.13
CA PHE A 217 28.38 -28.05 5.41
C PHE A 217 27.65 -27.79 4.06
N LEU A 218 26.86 -28.75 3.59
CA LEU A 218 25.99 -28.63 2.44
C LEU A 218 24.54 -28.28 2.81
N GLU A 219 24.24 -28.21 4.10
CA GLU A 219 22.96 -27.72 4.59
C GLU A 219 22.82 -26.23 4.25
N HIS A 220 21.63 -25.86 3.84
CA HIS A 220 21.31 -24.49 3.50
C HIS A 220 20.07 -24.02 4.28
N ASN A 221 20.09 -22.76 4.67
CA ASN A 221 18.98 -22.10 5.34
C ASN A 221 18.34 -21.10 4.41
N TRP A 222 17.01 -21.07 4.40
CA TRP A 222 16.23 -20.14 3.60
C TRP A 222 15.76 -18.97 4.43
N TYR A 223 15.99 -17.78 3.87
CA TYR A 223 15.65 -16.52 4.48
C TYR A 223 14.77 -15.71 3.55
N LEU A 224 13.81 -14.98 4.12
CA LEU A 224 13.02 -13.99 3.37
C LEU A 224 13.94 -12.82 2.99
N SER A 225 14.17 -12.62 1.71
CA SER A 225 14.92 -11.48 1.17
C SER A 225 14.02 -10.30 0.88
N GLN A 226 12.83 -10.58 0.34
CA GLN A 226 11.80 -9.60 0.03
C GLN A 226 10.43 -10.27 0.08
N ILE A 227 9.44 -9.53 0.57
CA ILE A 227 8.03 -9.87 0.44
C ILE A 227 7.23 -8.61 0.17
N GLU A 228 6.25 -8.72 -0.71
CA GLU A 228 5.28 -7.68 -1.02
C GLU A 228 3.90 -8.13 -0.58
N ILE A 229 3.24 -7.30 0.23
CA ILE A 229 1.91 -7.57 0.79
C ILE A 229 0.99 -6.43 0.34
N SER A 230 -0.07 -6.76 -0.38
CA SER A 230 -1.00 -5.77 -0.92
C SER A 230 -2.39 -5.86 -0.31
N SER A 231 -2.99 -4.71 -0.04
CA SER A 231 -4.40 -4.51 0.27
C SER A 231 -5.05 -3.71 -0.86
N ASN A 232 -6.26 -4.09 -1.27
CA ASN A 232 -6.97 -3.43 -2.36
C ASN A 232 -8.32 -2.90 -1.85
N ILE A 233 -8.60 -1.64 -2.16
CA ILE A 233 -9.94 -1.04 -1.97
C ILE A 233 -10.57 -0.94 -3.35
N VAL A 234 -11.63 -1.72 -3.57
CA VAL A 234 -12.34 -1.78 -4.85
C VAL A 234 -13.52 -0.82 -4.83
N PHE A 235 -13.69 -0.07 -5.89
CA PHE A 235 -14.73 0.94 -6.04
C PHE A 235 -15.74 0.52 -7.11
N ARG A 236 -17.01 0.82 -6.86
CA ARG A 236 -18.08 0.63 -7.84
C ARG A 236 -18.00 1.61 -9.01
N SER A 237 -17.37 2.77 -8.80
CA SER A 237 -17.22 3.84 -9.79
C SER A 237 -15.75 4.17 -10.02
N ALA A 238 -15.31 4.04 -11.27
CA ALA A 238 -13.95 4.42 -11.68
C ALA A 238 -13.70 5.92 -11.47
N ARG A 239 -14.71 6.77 -11.73
CA ARG A 239 -14.63 8.22 -11.52
C ARG A 239 -14.38 8.54 -10.04
N PHE A 240 -15.10 7.89 -9.14
CA PHE A 240 -14.92 8.09 -7.69
C PHE A 240 -13.54 7.61 -7.22
N CYS A 241 -13.10 6.43 -7.68
CA CYS A 241 -11.76 5.92 -7.38
C CYS A 241 -10.66 6.90 -7.81
N THR A 242 -10.74 7.43 -9.02
CA THR A 242 -9.77 8.38 -9.55
C THR A 242 -9.79 9.69 -8.77
N SER A 243 -10.97 10.28 -8.55
CA SER A 243 -11.11 11.53 -7.80
C SER A 243 -10.59 11.40 -6.36
N LEU A 244 -10.87 10.28 -5.67
CA LEU A 244 -10.32 10.05 -4.33
C LEU A 244 -8.80 9.94 -4.37
N PHE A 245 -8.25 9.22 -5.35
CA PHE A 245 -6.81 9.05 -5.44
C PHE A 245 -6.08 10.36 -5.78
N GLU A 246 -6.66 11.21 -6.63
CA GLU A 246 -6.16 12.56 -6.91
C GLU A 246 -6.10 13.41 -5.63
N ARG A 247 -7.15 13.40 -4.82
CA ARG A 247 -7.13 14.09 -3.51
C ARG A 247 -6.03 13.59 -2.56
N LEU A 248 -5.77 12.27 -2.56
CA LEU A 248 -4.67 11.70 -1.78
C LEU A 248 -3.30 12.11 -2.33
N LEU A 249 -3.16 12.23 -3.67
CA LEU A 249 -1.95 12.74 -4.31
C LEU A 249 -1.66 14.19 -3.89
N ASP A 250 -2.67 15.06 -3.84
CA ASP A 250 -2.51 16.46 -3.44
C ASP A 250 -1.98 16.60 -2.00
N LYS A 251 -2.21 15.56 -1.18
CA LYS A 251 -1.84 15.55 0.25
C LYS A 251 -0.69 14.59 0.58
N PHE A 252 -0.03 14.03 -0.43
CA PHE A 252 1.03 13.03 -0.23
C PHE A 252 2.18 13.52 0.66
N HIS A 253 2.44 14.84 0.69
CA HIS A 253 3.48 15.43 1.53
C HIS A 253 3.19 15.24 3.04
N ARG A 254 1.93 15.27 3.47
CA ARG A 254 1.53 15.00 4.88
C ARG A 254 1.75 13.53 5.24
N LEU A 255 1.38 12.61 4.33
CA LEU A 255 1.65 11.18 4.48
C LEU A 255 3.15 10.86 4.50
N GLY A 256 3.98 11.75 3.96
CA GLY A 256 5.42 11.63 3.87
C GLY A 256 6.19 12.23 5.04
N LEU A 257 5.52 12.80 6.03
CA LEU A 257 6.20 13.30 7.24
C LEU A 257 6.89 12.14 7.98
N PRO A 258 8.09 12.36 8.54
CA PRO A 258 8.83 11.33 9.24
C PRO A 258 8.03 10.65 10.35
N GLU A 259 7.22 11.40 11.08
CA GLU A 259 6.33 10.95 12.16
C GLU A 259 5.26 10.01 11.63
N THR A 260 4.57 10.40 10.56
CA THR A 260 3.55 9.58 9.89
C THR A 260 4.15 8.28 9.37
N ILE A 261 5.31 8.35 8.71
CA ILE A 261 6.01 7.15 8.23
C ILE A 261 6.41 6.23 9.39
N ALA A 262 6.89 6.79 10.50
CA ALA A 262 7.23 6.01 11.70
C ALA A 262 5.99 5.34 12.30
N GLN A 263 4.85 6.02 12.34
CA GLN A 263 3.55 5.48 12.77
C GLN A 263 3.11 4.32 11.87
N ILE A 264 3.17 4.47 10.55
CA ILE A 264 2.81 3.43 9.58
C ILE A 264 3.60 2.15 9.85
N PHE A 265 4.91 2.25 10.09
CA PHE A 265 5.77 1.11 10.38
C PHE A 265 5.80 0.74 11.86
N ASN A 266 5.00 1.38 12.72
CA ASN A 266 4.95 1.19 14.18
C ASN A 266 6.35 1.22 14.81
N ARG A 267 7.12 2.28 14.54
CA ARG A 267 8.50 2.43 14.99
C ARG A 267 8.78 3.84 15.48
N ARG A 268 9.67 3.93 16.47
CA ARG A 268 10.13 5.23 16.97
C ARG A 268 11.09 5.90 15.97
N LEU A 269 10.97 7.22 15.86
CA LEU A 269 11.95 8.03 15.15
C LEU A 269 13.27 8.06 15.93
N HIS A 270 14.36 7.97 15.21
CA HIS A 270 15.70 8.22 15.71
C HIS A 270 16.38 9.26 14.82
N ARG A 271 17.31 10.04 15.35
CA ARG A 271 18.08 11.06 14.58
C ARG A 271 18.71 10.49 13.29
N ARG A 272 19.00 9.19 13.24
CA ARG A 272 19.58 8.51 12.07
C ARG A 272 18.54 7.75 11.22
N SER A 273 17.25 7.93 11.48
CA SER A 273 16.22 7.30 10.67
C SER A 273 16.18 7.94 9.29
N THR A 274 16.39 7.13 8.25
CA THR A 274 16.23 7.58 6.88
C THR A 274 14.81 7.27 6.43
N SER A 275 14.01 8.28 6.21
CA SER A 275 12.75 8.20 5.51
C SER A 275 12.84 9.02 4.22
N LYS A 276 12.21 8.56 3.17
CA LYS A 276 12.14 9.26 1.88
C LYS A 276 10.75 9.08 1.33
N THR A 277 10.20 10.16 0.82
CA THR A 277 8.91 10.17 0.13
C THR A 277 9.13 10.67 -1.28
N PHE A 278 8.52 9.99 -2.24
CA PHE A 278 8.46 10.48 -3.61
C PHE A 278 7.21 9.91 -4.28
N TRP A 279 6.75 10.64 -5.31
CA TRP A 279 5.76 10.12 -6.24
C TRP A 279 6.43 9.82 -7.58
N ARG A 280 5.90 8.83 -8.29
CA ARG A 280 6.35 8.43 -9.63
C ARG A 280 5.14 8.13 -10.49
N LEU A 281 5.32 8.31 -11.80
CA LEU A 281 4.44 7.68 -12.78
C LEU A 281 4.92 6.24 -13.00
N TYR A 282 4.02 5.29 -12.80
CA TYR A 282 4.20 3.88 -13.09
C TYR A 282 3.15 3.49 -14.12
N ASP A 283 3.56 3.02 -15.30
CA ASP A 283 2.64 2.66 -16.40
C ASP A 283 1.53 3.72 -16.62
N ASN A 284 1.92 4.99 -16.68
CA ASN A 284 1.05 6.16 -16.77
C ASN A 284 0.16 6.43 -15.53
N ASN A 285 0.35 5.73 -14.43
CA ASN A 285 -0.36 5.98 -13.17
C ASN A 285 0.58 6.60 -12.13
N ALA A 286 0.08 7.58 -11.39
CA ALA A 286 0.81 8.14 -10.27
C ALA A 286 0.92 7.10 -9.14
N CYS A 287 2.08 7.05 -8.51
CA CYS A 287 2.35 6.18 -7.38
C CYS A 287 3.01 6.99 -6.26
N ILE A 288 2.41 6.97 -5.09
CA ILE A 288 3.00 7.49 -3.85
C ILE A 288 3.84 6.39 -3.23
N LYS A 289 5.09 6.68 -2.87
CA LYS A 289 5.96 5.70 -2.20
C LYS A 289 6.74 6.34 -1.06
N HIS A 290 6.67 5.70 0.10
CA HIS A 290 7.38 6.08 1.31
C HIS A 290 8.39 5.00 1.68
N TRP A 291 9.63 5.40 1.99
CA TRP A 291 10.71 4.52 2.40
C TRP A 291 11.04 4.68 3.88
N PHE A 292 11.25 3.57 4.55
CA PHE A 292 11.68 3.53 5.94
C PHE A 292 12.67 2.39 6.18
N ARG A 293 13.93 2.72 6.45
CA ARG A 293 14.99 1.78 6.85
C ARG A 293 15.12 0.55 5.93
N GLY A 294 14.98 0.73 4.62
CA GLY A 294 15.06 -0.34 3.63
C GLY A 294 13.73 -1.00 3.29
N ASN A 295 12.66 -0.74 4.03
CA ASN A 295 11.30 -1.13 3.69
C ASN A 295 10.58 0.00 2.97
N SER A 296 9.46 -0.28 2.35
CA SER A 296 8.65 0.74 1.72
C SER A 296 7.18 0.40 1.72
N ILE A 297 6.35 1.42 1.67
CA ILE A 297 4.93 1.31 1.37
C ILE A 297 4.63 2.18 0.16
N LYS A 298 3.83 1.67 -0.76
CA LYS A 298 3.40 2.40 -1.94
C LYS A 298 1.89 2.30 -2.11
N GLN A 299 1.31 3.35 -2.69
CA GLN A 299 -0.09 3.38 -3.03
C GLN A 299 -0.27 3.92 -4.44
N TYR A 300 -1.15 3.32 -5.21
CA TYR A 300 -1.46 3.71 -6.58
C TYR A 300 -2.86 3.27 -7.00
N ASN A 301 -3.44 4.05 -7.90
CA ASN A 301 -4.69 3.68 -8.58
C ASN A 301 -4.34 2.70 -9.69
N LYS A 302 -4.84 1.48 -9.60
CA LYS A 302 -4.62 0.46 -10.62
C LYS A 302 -5.89 0.25 -11.42
N THR A 303 -5.78 0.42 -12.74
CA THR A 303 -6.87 0.21 -13.71
C THR A 303 -8.12 1.11 -13.52
N GLY A 304 -8.07 2.13 -12.68
CA GLY A 304 -9.20 3.03 -12.40
C GLY A 304 -10.31 2.44 -11.54
N TYR A 305 -10.20 1.18 -11.07
CA TYR A 305 -11.25 0.52 -10.29
C TYR A 305 -10.87 0.23 -8.85
N TYR A 306 -9.58 0.20 -8.54
CA TYR A 306 -9.15 -0.04 -7.18
C TYR A 306 -7.86 0.72 -6.84
N ILE A 307 -7.79 1.13 -5.59
CA ILE A 307 -6.57 1.68 -4.99
C ILE A 307 -5.85 0.53 -4.30
N ARG A 308 -4.60 0.31 -4.70
CA ARG A 308 -3.72 -0.69 -4.10
C ARG A 308 -2.73 -0.03 -3.16
N THR A 309 -2.70 -0.48 -1.93
CA THR A 309 -1.67 -0.19 -0.95
C THR A 309 -0.78 -1.41 -0.80
N GLU A 310 0.54 -1.23 -0.89
CA GLU A 310 1.47 -2.36 -0.94
C GLU A 310 2.71 -2.10 -0.09
N THR A 311 2.87 -2.88 0.97
CA THR A 311 4.06 -2.87 1.83
C THR A 311 5.10 -3.85 1.29
N THR A 312 6.33 -3.37 1.08
CA THR A 312 7.50 -4.18 0.71
C THR A 312 8.46 -4.27 1.90
N ILE A 313 8.72 -5.46 2.38
CA ILE A 313 9.66 -5.71 3.49
C ILE A 313 10.94 -6.33 2.92
N ASN A 314 12.04 -5.57 2.95
CA ASN A 314 13.39 -5.99 2.57
C ASN A 314 14.33 -6.05 3.77
N ASN A 315 14.04 -5.30 4.82
CA ASN A 315 14.83 -5.23 6.04
C ASN A 315 13.98 -5.60 7.27
N PRO A 316 13.78 -6.91 7.51
CA PRO A 316 12.91 -7.38 8.60
C PRO A 316 13.42 -6.97 9.99
N LYS A 317 14.76 -6.87 10.18
CA LYS A 317 15.33 -6.45 11.46
C LYS A 317 14.83 -5.06 11.91
N SER A 318 14.64 -4.14 10.99
CA SER A 318 14.12 -2.81 11.31
C SER A 318 12.67 -2.83 11.78
N LEU A 319 11.95 -3.92 11.49
CA LEU A 319 10.57 -4.18 11.93
C LEU A 319 10.52 -5.20 13.09
N GLY A 320 11.64 -5.54 13.71
CA GLY A 320 11.70 -6.54 14.79
C GLY A 320 11.39 -7.97 14.35
N LEU A 321 11.44 -8.24 13.05
CA LEU A 321 11.13 -9.54 12.49
C LEU A 321 12.38 -10.41 12.31
N GLN A 322 12.19 -11.71 12.39
CA GLN A 322 13.23 -12.71 12.15
C GLN A 322 13.27 -13.12 10.68
N LYS A 323 14.47 -13.37 10.15
CA LYS A 323 14.68 -13.63 8.72
C LYS A 323 14.25 -15.01 8.20
N PRO A 324 14.30 -16.13 8.97
CA PRO A 324 13.96 -17.45 8.43
C PRO A 324 12.54 -17.52 7.84
N VAL A 325 12.38 -18.26 6.75
CA VAL A 325 11.09 -18.46 6.05
C VAL A 325 10.00 -19.02 6.98
N LEU A 326 10.39 -19.74 8.03
CA LEU A 326 9.47 -20.24 9.07
C LEU A 326 8.63 -19.16 9.73
N PHE A 327 9.10 -17.92 9.73
CA PHE A 327 8.36 -16.76 10.28
C PHE A 327 7.53 -16.02 9.24
N LEU A 328 7.21 -16.64 8.10
CA LEU A 328 6.44 -16.02 7.00
C LEU A 328 5.14 -15.38 7.47
N GLN A 329 4.41 -16.02 8.38
CA GLN A 329 3.16 -15.47 8.93
C GLN A 329 3.35 -14.13 9.65
N ALA A 330 4.44 -13.97 10.39
CA ALA A 330 4.74 -12.70 11.05
C ALA A 330 4.96 -11.56 10.04
N TYR A 331 5.54 -11.87 8.87
CA TYR A 331 5.66 -10.89 7.78
C TYR A 331 4.32 -10.51 7.18
N LEU A 332 3.44 -11.50 6.98
CA LEU A 332 2.10 -11.25 6.46
C LEU A 332 1.31 -10.34 7.41
N TRP A 333 1.34 -10.63 8.70
CA TRP A 333 0.65 -9.82 9.70
C TRP A 333 1.21 -8.40 9.79
N GLU A 334 2.53 -8.24 9.84
CA GLU A 334 3.15 -6.91 9.90
C GLU A 334 2.89 -6.11 8.63
N GLY A 335 2.95 -6.75 7.45
CA GLY A 335 2.70 -6.08 6.19
C GLY A 335 1.25 -5.63 6.03
N VAL A 336 0.27 -6.46 6.42
CA VAL A 336 -1.14 -6.08 6.48
C VAL A 336 -1.35 -4.93 7.46
N ALA A 337 -0.80 -5.04 8.67
CA ALA A 337 -0.89 -3.99 9.68
C ALA A 337 -0.25 -2.66 9.23
N CYS A 338 0.84 -2.70 8.45
CA CYS A 338 1.40 -1.49 7.82
C CYS A 338 0.43 -0.88 6.80
N ASN A 339 -0.20 -1.72 5.96
CA ASN A 339 -1.19 -1.26 5.00
C ASN A 339 -2.39 -0.63 5.70
N ASP A 340 -2.90 -1.25 6.77
CA ASP A 340 -4.06 -0.75 7.53
C ASP A 340 -3.73 0.60 8.17
N ARG A 341 -2.59 0.73 8.87
CA ARG A 341 -2.14 2.01 9.45
C ARG A 341 -1.94 3.10 8.40
N PHE A 342 -1.45 2.73 7.20
CA PHE A 342 -1.34 3.69 6.10
C PHE A 342 -2.72 4.16 5.61
N LEU A 343 -3.69 3.26 5.50
CA LEU A 343 -5.06 3.61 5.12
C LEU A 343 -5.76 4.47 6.18
N GLU A 344 -5.49 4.24 7.46
CA GLU A 344 -5.93 5.11 8.56
C GLU A 344 -5.33 6.52 8.40
N CYS A 345 -4.02 6.63 8.18
CA CYS A 345 -3.38 7.93 7.91
C CYS A 345 -3.97 8.62 6.67
N CYS A 346 -4.31 7.87 5.62
CA CYS A 346 -4.99 8.41 4.43
C CYS A 346 -6.38 8.94 4.78
N ALA A 347 -7.15 8.23 5.60
CA ALA A 347 -8.47 8.63 6.05
C ALA A 347 -8.40 9.93 6.87
N ASP A 348 -7.47 10.03 7.82
CA ASP A 348 -7.28 11.22 8.65
C ASP A 348 -6.93 12.45 7.81
N VAL A 349 -6.06 12.29 6.82
CA VAL A 349 -5.70 13.37 5.89
C VAL A 349 -6.88 13.77 5.01
N ASP A 350 -7.73 12.82 4.58
CA ASP A 350 -8.89 13.11 3.74
C ASP A 350 -10.03 13.74 4.55
N ILE A 351 -10.24 13.31 5.79
CA ILE A 351 -11.24 13.92 6.71
C ILE A 351 -10.96 15.41 6.91
N ALA A 352 -9.70 15.80 7.07
CA ALA A 352 -9.32 17.21 7.18
C ALA A 352 -9.65 18.03 5.91
N SER A 353 -9.96 17.37 4.80
CA SER A 353 -10.24 17.97 3.49
C SER A 353 -11.67 17.78 2.98
N ILE A 354 -12.51 17.01 3.66
CA ILE A 354 -13.91 16.79 3.26
C ILE A 354 -14.70 18.11 3.16
N SER A 355 -14.20 19.18 3.80
CA SER A 355 -14.79 20.52 3.69
C SER A 355 -14.63 21.19 2.32
N ASP A 356 -13.70 20.77 1.45
CA ASP A 356 -13.26 21.62 0.33
C ASP A 356 -14.12 21.55 -0.93
N GLY A 357 -14.85 20.47 -1.19
CA GLY A 357 -15.65 20.34 -2.41
C GLY A 357 -17.12 20.71 -2.25
N GLU A 358 -17.79 20.14 -1.27
CA GLU A 358 -19.23 20.45 -1.04
C GLU A 358 -19.42 21.72 -0.23
N GLY A 359 -18.51 22.03 0.70
CA GLY A 359 -18.54 23.27 1.47
C GLY A 359 -18.39 24.51 0.60
N GLU A 360 -17.58 24.46 -0.46
CA GLU A 360 -17.37 25.57 -1.39
C GLU A 360 -18.65 26.00 -2.11
N ARG A 361 -19.52 25.06 -2.48
CA ARG A 361 -20.80 25.35 -3.09
C ARG A 361 -21.69 26.25 -2.20
N PHE A 362 -21.54 26.16 -0.90
CA PHE A 362 -22.33 26.95 0.06
C PHE A 362 -21.67 28.26 0.46
N THR A 363 -20.36 28.36 0.30
CA THR A 363 -19.54 29.51 0.76
C THR A 363 -19.03 30.39 -0.37
N LYS A 364 -18.94 29.87 -1.61
CA LYS A 364 -18.48 30.61 -2.78
C LYS A 364 -19.64 31.03 -3.69
N PRO A 365 -19.46 32.04 -4.54
CA PRO A 365 -20.41 32.39 -5.59
C PRO A 365 -20.66 31.18 -6.53
N VAL A 366 -21.89 30.98 -6.92
CA VAL A 366 -22.32 29.90 -7.84
C VAL A 366 -23.06 30.54 -9.03
N SER A 367 -22.74 30.09 -10.24
CA SER A 367 -23.46 30.57 -11.45
C SER A 367 -24.84 29.92 -11.55
N ASP A 368 -25.85 30.73 -11.84
CA ASP A 368 -27.20 30.23 -12.16
C ASP A 368 -27.28 29.72 -13.61
N HIS A 369 -28.44 29.20 -14.00
CA HIS A 369 -28.71 28.71 -15.37
C HIS A 369 -28.62 29.77 -16.47
N LEU A 370 -28.53 31.04 -16.09
CA LEU A 370 -28.35 32.22 -17.01
C LEU A 370 -26.90 32.73 -16.96
N GLY A 371 -25.97 32.02 -16.30
CA GLY A 371 -24.56 32.40 -16.16
C GLY A 371 -24.32 33.57 -15.18
N ARG A 372 -25.31 33.97 -14.38
CA ARG A 372 -25.14 35.04 -13.40
C ARG A 372 -24.54 34.49 -12.09
N ASN A 373 -23.53 35.17 -11.58
CA ASN A 373 -22.90 34.82 -10.31
C ASN A 373 -23.80 35.20 -9.11
N ILE A 374 -24.25 34.19 -8.39
CA ILE A 374 -25.11 34.35 -7.21
C ILE A 374 -24.26 34.20 -5.97
N THR A 375 -24.17 35.23 -5.15
CA THR A 375 -23.45 35.25 -3.88
C THR A 375 -24.02 34.22 -2.89
N PRO A 376 -23.20 33.67 -2.00
CA PRO A 376 -23.68 32.74 -0.97
C PRO A 376 -24.59 33.44 0.05
N PRO A 377 -25.40 32.65 0.80
CA PRO A 377 -26.07 33.15 2.00
C PRO A 377 -25.03 33.59 3.05
N ASP A 378 -25.31 34.70 3.71
CA ASP A 378 -24.45 35.24 4.76
C ASP A 378 -25.21 35.24 6.10
N PHE A 379 -24.97 34.21 6.92
CA PHE A 379 -25.65 34.06 8.22
C PHE A 379 -25.08 34.95 9.34
N ARG A 380 -24.29 35.95 9.00
CA ARG A 380 -23.97 37.10 9.89
C ARG A 380 -25.05 38.18 9.80
N LYS A 381 -25.89 38.17 8.75
CA LYS A 381 -26.96 39.14 8.53
C LYS A 381 -28.27 38.67 9.16
N ASP A 382 -28.82 39.48 10.07
CA ASP A 382 -29.99 39.12 10.83
C ASP A 382 -31.19 38.70 9.98
N ARG A 383 -31.42 39.38 8.83
CA ARG A 383 -32.49 39.01 7.91
C ARG A 383 -32.33 37.60 7.31
N GLN A 384 -31.10 37.16 7.08
CA GLN A 384 -30.83 35.83 6.52
C GLN A 384 -30.89 34.76 7.61
N ILE A 385 -30.46 35.09 8.83
CA ILE A 385 -30.68 34.25 10.00
C ILE A 385 -32.15 34.05 10.25
N ALA A 386 -32.93 35.13 10.23
CA ALA A 386 -34.39 35.08 10.43
C ALA A 386 -35.08 34.22 9.36
N LEU A 387 -34.70 34.39 8.08
CA LEU A 387 -35.22 33.58 7.00
C LEU A 387 -34.87 32.09 7.19
N ALA A 388 -33.61 31.77 7.52
CA ALA A 388 -33.18 30.39 7.76
C ALA A 388 -33.90 29.75 8.95
N LYS A 389 -34.07 30.48 10.06
CA LYS A 389 -34.84 30.01 11.23
C LYS A 389 -36.30 29.75 10.89
N GLU A 390 -36.92 30.63 10.08
CA GLU A 390 -38.28 30.42 9.59
C GLU A 390 -38.37 29.16 8.71
N LEU A 391 -37.45 28.96 7.76
CA LEU A 391 -37.40 27.80 6.86
C LEU A 391 -37.14 26.48 7.61
N LEU A 392 -36.51 26.50 8.78
CA LEU A 392 -36.30 25.33 9.60
C LEU A 392 -37.56 24.84 10.31
N LYS A 393 -38.66 25.59 10.30
CA LYS A 393 -39.92 25.13 10.85
C LYS A 393 -40.44 23.90 10.12
N PRO A 394 -40.80 22.79 10.79
CA PRO A 394 -41.19 21.54 10.15
C PRO A 394 -42.31 21.67 9.10
N LYS A 395 -43.18 22.61 9.23
CA LYS A 395 -44.27 22.88 8.26
C LYS A 395 -43.76 23.16 6.85
N TYR A 396 -42.64 23.82 6.72
CA TYR A 396 -42.08 24.18 5.39
C TYR A 396 -41.34 23.02 4.68
N HIS A 397 -40.85 22.08 5.49
CA HIS A 397 -40.30 20.85 4.97
C HIS A 397 -41.42 19.87 4.56
N ALA A 398 -42.47 19.75 5.37
CA ALA A 398 -43.57 18.83 5.10
C ALA A 398 -44.53 19.30 4.01
N TYR A 399 -44.93 20.56 4.06
CA TYR A 399 -46.00 21.10 3.21
C TYR A 399 -45.54 22.11 2.16
N GLY A 400 -44.30 22.60 2.29
CA GLY A 400 -43.77 23.67 1.44
C GLY A 400 -44.34 25.05 1.79
N PHE A 401 -44.03 26.05 0.94
CA PHE A 401 -44.42 27.45 1.21
C PHE A 401 -44.41 28.32 -0.07
N ARG A 402 -45.06 29.46 0.05
CA ARG A 402 -45.00 30.55 -0.95
C ARG A 402 -44.17 31.72 -0.43
N THR A 403 -43.67 32.57 -1.30
CA THR A 403 -42.94 33.80 -0.91
C THR A 403 -43.79 34.74 -0.07
N VAL A 404 -45.13 34.74 -0.26
CA VAL A 404 -46.07 35.53 0.51
C VAL A 404 -46.14 35.04 1.99
N ASP A 405 -46.07 33.73 2.19
CA ASP A 405 -46.10 33.16 3.56
C ASP A 405 -44.88 33.63 4.37
N LEU A 406 -43.70 33.69 3.70
CA LEU A 406 -42.50 34.22 4.34
C LEU A 406 -42.54 35.70 4.59
N LEU A 407 -43.18 36.49 3.67
CA LEU A 407 -43.34 37.94 3.83
C LEU A 407 -44.22 38.22 5.06
N ASN A 408 -45.33 37.49 5.18
CA ASN A 408 -46.28 37.65 6.31
C ASN A 408 -45.64 37.26 7.68
N ASN A 409 -44.74 36.31 7.67
CA ASN A 409 -44.07 35.86 8.89
C ASN A 409 -42.80 36.64 9.26
N LEU A 410 -42.24 37.42 8.32
CA LEU A 410 -40.98 38.16 8.50
C LEU A 410 -41.11 39.63 8.04
N PRO A 411 -42.18 40.36 8.41
CA PRO A 411 -42.44 41.72 7.89
C PRO A 411 -41.36 42.71 8.35
N GLN A 412 -40.70 42.48 9.47
CA GLN A 412 -39.61 43.31 10.01
C GLN A 412 -38.32 43.23 9.17
N TYR A 413 -38.15 42.18 8.37
CA TYR A 413 -36.93 41.95 7.61
C TYR A 413 -37.11 42.13 6.09
N PHE A 414 -38.35 42.00 5.57
CA PHE A 414 -38.65 42.04 4.16
C PHE A 414 -39.86 42.99 3.89
N ARG A 415 -39.64 43.95 3.01
CA ARG A 415 -40.65 44.94 2.66
C ARG A 415 -41.51 44.51 1.47
N ASN A 416 -41.01 43.64 0.62
CA ASN A 416 -41.71 43.20 -0.59
C ASN A 416 -41.30 41.76 -1.00
N PRO A 417 -42.10 41.07 -1.81
CA PRO A 417 -41.83 39.74 -2.27
C PRO A 417 -40.55 39.59 -3.13
N ALA A 418 -40.07 40.68 -3.77
CA ALA A 418 -38.88 40.66 -4.58
C ALA A 418 -37.60 40.42 -3.74
N GLN A 419 -37.55 41.01 -2.54
CA GLN A 419 -36.45 40.80 -1.60
C GLN A 419 -36.38 39.35 -1.16
N ILE A 420 -37.49 38.69 -0.87
CA ILE A 420 -37.54 37.30 -0.54
C ILE A 420 -37.11 36.43 -1.71
N ARG A 421 -37.63 36.72 -2.90
CA ARG A 421 -37.21 35.97 -4.12
C ARG A 421 -35.71 36.04 -4.37
N TYR A 422 -35.08 37.18 -4.10
CA TYR A 422 -33.64 37.34 -4.20
C TYR A 422 -32.87 36.41 -3.23
N GLU A 423 -33.25 36.36 -1.96
CA GLU A 423 -32.64 35.46 -0.96
C GLU A 423 -32.96 33.99 -1.27
N MET A 424 -34.20 33.71 -1.71
CA MET A 424 -34.60 32.36 -2.12
C MET A 424 -33.80 31.85 -3.32
N ASN A 425 -33.41 32.73 -4.24
CA ASN A 425 -32.58 32.35 -5.39
C ASN A 425 -31.19 31.87 -4.96
N LYS A 426 -30.60 32.47 -3.91
CA LYS A 426 -29.33 32.02 -3.32
C LYS A 426 -29.43 30.59 -2.79
N LEU A 427 -30.56 30.28 -2.15
CA LEU A 427 -30.81 28.93 -1.59
C LEU A 427 -31.13 27.93 -2.69
N ARG A 428 -31.89 28.36 -3.73
CA ARG A 428 -32.31 27.49 -4.83
C ARG A 428 -31.15 27.02 -5.68
N VAL A 429 -30.23 27.91 -6.10
CA VAL A 429 -29.08 27.53 -6.93
C VAL A 429 -28.15 26.60 -6.23
N ARG A 430 -28.23 26.49 -4.91
CA ARG A 430 -27.46 25.58 -4.05
C ARG A 430 -28.22 24.29 -3.69
N GLY A 431 -29.47 24.16 -4.16
CA GLY A 431 -30.31 23.00 -3.88
C GLY A 431 -30.82 22.91 -2.44
N ILE A 432 -30.74 24.01 -1.67
CA ILE A 432 -31.26 24.09 -0.30
C ILE A 432 -32.79 24.13 -0.31
N VAL A 433 -33.34 24.84 -1.30
CA VAL A 433 -34.77 24.84 -1.59
C VAL A 433 -35.00 24.50 -3.04
N GLU A 434 -36.08 23.82 -3.33
CA GLU A 434 -36.54 23.54 -4.69
C GLU A 434 -37.84 24.23 -4.98
N LYS A 435 -38.05 24.66 -6.26
CA LYS A 435 -39.29 25.21 -6.72
C LYS A 435 -40.06 24.16 -7.50
N LYS A 436 -41.29 23.87 -7.12
CA LYS A 436 -42.15 22.93 -7.87
C LYS A 436 -42.47 23.52 -9.26
N LYS A 437 -42.36 22.68 -10.29
CA LYS A 437 -42.72 23.05 -11.66
C LYS A 437 -44.18 23.54 -11.67
N ASP A 438 -44.38 24.61 -12.36
CA ASP A 438 -45.71 25.25 -12.62
C ASP A 438 -46.44 25.89 -11.42
N LYS A 439 -45.78 26.04 -10.26
CA LYS A 439 -46.35 26.74 -9.11
C LYS A 439 -45.34 27.68 -8.46
N SER A 440 -45.83 28.84 -7.95
CA SER A 440 -45.02 29.75 -7.10
C SER A 440 -44.79 29.16 -5.70
N PHE A 441 -44.42 27.89 -5.64
CA PHE A 441 -44.36 27.09 -4.45
C PHE A 441 -42.97 26.48 -4.27
N TYR A 442 -42.45 26.55 -3.06
CA TYR A 442 -41.11 26.07 -2.70
C TYR A 442 -41.18 25.00 -1.63
N MET A 443 -40.19 24.12 -1.61
CA MET A 443 -39.96 23.14 -0.53
C MET A 443 -38.52 23.23 -0.06
N VAL A 444 -38.29 23.04 1.22
CA VAL A 444 -36.95 22.85 1.76
C VAL A 444 -36.54 21.39 1.50
N THR A 445 -35.38 21.14 0.91
CA THR A 445 -34.87 19.79 0.68
C THR A 445 -34.31 19.20 1.96
N ASP A 446 -34.19 17.86 2.05
CA ASP A 446 -33.58 17.20 3.22
C ASP A 446 -32.15 17.70 3.47
N MET A 447 -31.34 17.82 2.41
CA MET A 447 -30.03 18.41 2.46
C MET A 447 -30.07 19.87 2.91
N GLY A 448 -31.01 20.62 2.36
CA GLY A 448 -31.22 22.03 2.69
C GLY A 448 -31.59 22.24 4.17
N TRP A 449 -32.45 21.39 4.70
CA TRP A 449 -32.82 21.44 6.12
C TRP A 449 -31.61 21.18 7.02
N LYS A 450 -30.85 20.11 6.74
CA LYS A 450 -29.63 19.78 7.49
C LYS A 450 -28.60 20.89 7.43
N TRP A 451 -28.39 21.46 6.24
CA TRP A 451 -27.42 22.53 6.05
C TRP A 451 -27.81 23.84 6.74
N LEU A 452 -29.08 24.27 6.64
CA LEU A 452 -29.58 25.44 7.34
C LEU A 452 -29.48 25.28 8.87
N TRP A 453 -29.84 24.09 9.37
CA TRP A 453 -29.75 23.78 10.79
C TRP A 453 -28.29 23.86 11.27
N LEU A 454 -27.36 23.17 10.56
CA LEU A 454 -25.94 23.20 10.88
C LEU A 454 -25.37 24.62 10.85
N SER A 455 -25.70 25.40 9.83
CA SER A 455 -25.23 26.78 9.69
C SER A 455 -25.70 27.69 10.84
N ILE A 456 -26.98 27.59 11.22
CA ILE A 456 -27.54 28.36 12.36
C ILE A 456 -26.92 27.90 13.68
N CYS A 457 -26.79 26.59 13.90
CA CYS A 457 -26.18 26.05 15.10
C CYS A 457 -24.71 26.43 15.19
N SER A 458 -23.98 26.29 14.10
CA SER A 458 -22.55 26.67 14.04
C SER A 458 -22.36 28.16 14.39
N GLU A 459 -23.13 29.05 13.81
CA GLU A 459 -23.02 30.49 14.09
C GLU A 459 -23.46 30.83 15.53
N GLY A 460 -24.59 30.28 15.97
CA GLY A 460 -25.21 30.63 17.27
C GLY A 460 -24.58 29.93 18.48
N HIS A 461 -24.25 28.66 18.34
CA HIS A 461 -23.82 27.81 19.47
C HIS A 461 -22.32 27.53 19.50
N PHE A 462 -21.60 27.78 18.38
CA PHE A 462 -20.13 27.59 18.34
C PHE A 462 -19.41 28.92 18.16
N LYS A 463 -19.56 29.59 17.02
CA LYS A 463 -18.75 30.77 16.70
C LYS A 463 -18.99 31.95 17.65
N LYS A 464 -20.24 32.32 17.90
CA LYS A 464 -20.54 33.44 18.82
C LYS A 464 -20.04 33.25 20.23
N PRO A 465 -20.31 32.10 20.90
CA PRO A 465 -19.74 31.83 22.22
C PRO A 465 -18.22 31.81 22.23
N MET A 466 -17.58 31.24 21.21
CA MET A 466 -16.12 31.21 21.11
C MET A 466 -15.50 32.59 20.94
N ILE A 467 -16.03 33.41 20.02
CA ILE A 467 -15.60 34.80 19.85
C ILE A 467 -15.78 35.56 21.19
N SER A 468 -16.88 35.36 21.87
CA SER A 468 -17.12 35.98 23.18
C SER A 468 -16.11 35.55 24.22
N ARG A 469 -15.63 34.31 24.19
CA ARG A 469 -14.58 33.81 25.10
C ARG A 469 -13.20 34.39 24.75
N CYS A 470 -12.88 34.53 23.46
CA CYS A 470 -11.62 35.14 23.01
C CYS A 470 -11.54 36.64 23.31
N THR A 471 -12.67 37.35 23.46
CA THR A 471 -12.71 38.80 23.66
C THR A 471 -12.93 39.22 25.14
N LYS A 472 -13.17 38.27 26.03
CA LYS A 472 -13.34 38.54 27.48
C LYS A 472 -12.13 38.00 28.24
N ASP A 473 -11.42 38.90 28.94
CA ASP A 473 -10.26 38.57 29.77
C ASP A 473 -10.58 37.73 31.02
N GLN A 474 -11.80 37.32 31.23
CA GLN A 474 -12.18 36.44 32.33
C GLN A 474 -12.80 35.14 31.88
N PRO A 475 -12.27 33.99 32.36
CA PRO A 475 -12.91 32.71 32.12
C PRO A 475 -14.31 32.75 32.80
N PHE A 476 -15.28 32.18 32.09
CA PHE A 476 -16.59 31.91 32.67
C PHE A 476 -16.38 31.01 33.91
N HIS A 477 -16.57 31.56 35.00
CA HIS A 477 -16.65 31.56 36.38
C HIS A 477 -16.73 30.32 37.20
N ASN A 478 -16.06 30.24 38.15
CA ASN A 478 -16.26 29.90 39.58
C ASN A 478 -17.59 29.26 40.00
N ALA A 479 -18.13 28.34 39.25
CA ALA A 479 -19.04 27.37 39.75
C ALA A 479 -18.24 26.16 40.21
N GLU A 480 -18.29 25.83 41.48
CA GLU A 480 -17.71 24.59 42.03
C GLU A 480 -18.20 23.34 41.29
N GLN A 481 -19.24 23.47 40.46
CA GLN A 481 -19.73 22.45 39.51
C GLN A 481 -20.15 23.13 38.19
N PRO A 482 -19.39 22.99 37.13
CA PRO A 482 -19.74 23.51 35.81
C PRO A 482 -20.98 22.81 35.26
N SER A 483 -21.86 23.55 34.62
CA SER A 483 -23.01 22.96 33.91
C SER A 483 -22.51 22.02 32.80
N LYS A 484 -23.32 21.05 32.37
CA LYS A 484 -22.99 20.12 31.27
C LYS A 484 -22.59 20.86 29.98
N ILE A 485 -23.20 22.02 29.74
CA ILE A 485 -22.88 22.88 28.57
C ILE A 485 -21.51 23.53 28.74
N GLU A 486 -21.18 24.03 29.91
CA GLU A 486 -19.88 24.63 30.21
C GLU A 486 -18.74 23.61 30.10
N ALA A 487 -18.96 22.38 30.63
CA ALA A 487 -18.03 21.29 30.49
C ALA A 487 -17.82 20.91 28.99
N ALA A 488 -18.88 20.89 28.17
CA ALA A 488 -18.79 20.64 26.74
C ALA A 488 -18.02 21.74 26.00
N TYR A 489 -18.21 23.02 26.33
CA TYR A 489 -17.43 24.11 25.74
C TYR A 489 -15.94 24.06 26.15
N SER A 490 -15.65 23.67 27.38
CA SER A 490 -14.26 23.49 27.85
C SER A 490 -13.55 22.38 27.07
N LEU A 491 -14.22 21.27 26.79
CA LEU A 491 -13.68 20.22 25.94
C LEU A 491 -13.45 20.70 24.49
N LEU A 492 -14.38 21.51 23.95
CA LEU A 492 -14.25 22.10 22.63
C LEU A 492 -13.05 23.05 22.54
N ASP A 493 -12.87 23.92 23.53
CA ASP A 493 -11.74 24.85 23.62
C ASP A 493 -10.39 24.08 23.67
N HIS A 494 -10.35 23.02 24.49
CA HIS A 494 -9.16 22.17 24.58
C HIS A 494 -8.86 21.50 23.24
N GLY A 495 -9.88 20.93 22.58
CA GLY A 495 -9.74 20.31 21.26
C GLY A 495 -9.24 21.31 20.20
N LEU A 496 -9.77 22.54 20.20
CA LEU A 496 -9.32 23.58 19.28
C LEU A 496 -7.89 24.05 19.58
N SER A 497 -7.51 24.16 20.86
CA SER A 497 -6.13 24.46 21.25
C SER A 497 -5.16 23.40 20.74
N LEU A 498 -5.50 22.11 20.87
CA LEU A 498 -4.69 21.02 20.35
C LEU A 498 -4.57 21.10 18.81
N ILE A 499 -5.66 21.33 18.10
CA ILE A 499 -5.66 21.49 16.64
C ILE A 499 -4.77 22.69 16.23
N THR A 500 -4.87 23.80 16.97
CA THR A 500 -4.09 25.01 16.67
C THR A 500 -2.59 24.78 16.91
N GLN A 501 -2.23 24.03 17.97
CA GLN A 501 -0.85 23.63 18.26
C GLN A 501 -0.29 22.68 17.19
N GLU A 502 -1.05 21.67 16.81
CA GLU A 502 -0.67 20.71 15.77
C GLU A 502 -0.52 21.35 14.37
N LEU A 503 -1.33 22.36 14.08
CA LEU A 503 -1.24 23.09 12.81
C LEU A 503 -0.19 24.20 12.85
N ALA A 504 0.54 24.38 13.97
CA ALA A 504 1.50 25.46 14.17
C ALA A 504 0.94 26.85 13.78
N MET A 505 -0.35 27.08 14.02
CA MET A 505 -1.03 28.35 13.69
C MET A 505 -0.84 29.45 14.73
N ILE A 506 -0.16 29.13 15.83
CA ILE A 506 0.26 30.07 16.85
C ILE A 506 1.73 29.76 17.16
N SER A 507 2.59 30.67 16.75
CA SER A 507 4.01 30.70 17.14
C SER A 507 4.16 31.39 18.52
#